data_d4d4ae437f08d26db7aee90b17c0015e
#
_entry.id   d4d4ae437f08d26db7aee90b17c0015e
#
_cell.length_a   1.000
_cell.length_b   1.000
_cell.length_c   1.000
_cell.angle_alpha   90.00
_cell.angle_beta   90.00
_cell.angle_gamma   90.00
#
_symmetry.space_group_name_H-M   'P 1'
#
loop_
_entity.id
_entity.type
_entity.pdbx_description
1 polymer ?
#
loop_
_entity_poly.entity_id
_entity_poly.type
_entity_poly.pdbx_seq_one_letter_code
_entity_poly.pdbx_strand_id
1 'polypeptide(L)'
;LLAGVLSLQSWTGRIAQRQTGVASPLPTLKLKKQPQAVLFFLLYLALALIFFILPVLLVLIRSFKSRGLPTGAWTINNYRLLLGEGFRFAAGKRLVTVLLTSVTLSGTVALITLVLAYLLARKRRRLRWDTFDLWLQLPMGISFLTFSFGLMNLTGRFLPSSVLVLWAQIFLAFPLVYSILRTARREMGEELLEAAGLLGASGYELFMTVELPLMRKALGSAFAYGIALSLGDLAAVLTLGQGKLVTLSVAVYRLIGHYHFPLATALGTVFILLSVLLFSLIEGGNCYLKELP
;
A
#
# COMPACT_ATOMS: atom_id res chain seq x y z
N LEU A 1 -5.72 24.30 7.53
CA LEU A 1 -5.83 23.39 6.38
C LEU A 1 -6.50 22.07 6.74
N LEU A 2 -6.07 21.37 7.80
CA LEU A 2 -6.67 20.10 8.26
C LEU A 2 -8.15 20.25 8.65
N ALA A 3 -8.52 21.30 9.37
CA ALA A 3 -9.90 21.58 9.73
C ALA A 3 -10.81 21.82 8.50
N GLY A 4 -10.28 22.45 7.44
CA GLY A 4 -10.99 22.65 6.20
C GLY A 4 -11.23 21.35 5.41
N VAL A 5 -10.24 20.46 5.38
CA VAL A 5 -10.37 19.14 4.72
C VAL A 5 -11.35 18.25 5.47
N LEU A 6 -11.31 18.26 6.79
CA LEU A 6 -12.24 17.51 7.65
C LEU A 6 -13.68 18.03 7.54
N SER A 7 -13.87 19.34 7.42
CA SER A 7 -15.19 19.94 7.20
C SER A 7 -15.75 19.61 5.82
N LEU A 8 -14.92 19.57 4.78
CA LEU A 8 -15.28 19.12 3.43
C LEU A 8 -15.68 17.65 3.40
N GLN A 9 -14.92 16.77 4.04
CA GLN A 9 -15.27 15.34 4.12
C GLN A 9 -16.58 15.09 4.89
N SER A 10 -16.83 15.82 5.98
CA SER A 10 -18.09 15.72 6.72
C SER A 10 -19.27 16.29 5.94
N TRP A 11 -19.05 17.28 5.10
CA TRP A 11 -20.04 17.88 4.23
C TRP A 11 -20.40 16.96 3.04
N THR A 12 -19.38 16.40 2.37
CA THR A 12 -19.58 15.42 1.28
C THR A 12 -20.21 14.11 1.77
N GLY A 13 -19.85 13.64 2.98
CA GLY A 13 -20.48 12.48 3.61
C GLY A 13 -21.96 12.69 3.93
N ARG A 14 -22.35 13.90 4.37
CA ARG A 14 -23.77 14.26 4.60
C ARG A 14 -24.57 14.38 3.31
N ILE A 15 -23.95 14.85 2.22
CA ILE A 15 -24.59 14.89 0.90
C ILE A 15 -24.79 13.46 0.37
N ALA A 16 -23.81 12.58 0.48
CA ALA A 16 -23.91 11.20 0.06
C ALA A 16 -25.00 10.43 0.84
N GLN A 17 -25.15 10.65 2.14
CA GLN A 17 -26.22 10.05 2.96
C GLN A 17 -27.63 10.56 2.62
N ARG A 18 -27.77 11.77 2.09
CA ARG A 18 -29.08 12.28 1.63
C ARG A 18 -29.50 11.70 0.26
N GLN A 19 -28.58 11.12 -0.50
CA GLN A 19 -28.85 10.54 -1.82
C GLN A 19 -29.18 9.04 -1.78
N THR A 20 -29.27 8.38 -0.62
CA THR A 20 -29.71 6.98 -0.49
C THR A 20 -31.23 6.78 -0.62
N GLY A 21 -31.98 7.82 -0.99
CA GLY A 21 -33.34 7.69 -1.47
C GLY A 21 -33.35 7.42 -2.97
N VAL A 22 -33.56 6.15 -3.38
CA VAL A 22 -33.79 5.68 -4.75
C VAL A 22 -32.70 6.16 -5.70
N ALA A 23 -31.68 5.33 -5.92
CA ALA A 23 -30.72 5.54 -6.99
C ALA A 23 -31.46 5.65 -8.33
N SER A 24 -31.68 6.87 -8.79
CA SER A 24 -32.06 7.08 -10.18
C SER A 24 -31.01 6.39 -11.05
N PRO A 25 -31.41 5.56 -12.03
CA PRO A 25 -30.45 4.89 -12.90
C PRO A 25 -29.52 5.96 -13.47
N LEU A 26 -28.23 5.80 -13.27
CA LEU A 26 -27.21 6.67 -13.84
C LEU A 26 -27.55 6.90 -15.31
N PRO A 27 -27.60 8.14 -15.80
CA PRO A 27 -27.90 8.41 -17.18
C PRO A 27 -26.93 7.58 -18.03
N THR A 28 -27.45 6.58 -18.74
CA THR A 28 -26.65 5.82 -19.68
C THR A 28 -26.15 6.79 -20.72
N LEU A 29 -24.86 7.12 -20.66
CA LEU A 29 -24.19 7.93 -21.67
C LEU A 29 -24.39 7.21 -23.01
N LYS A 30 -25.30 7.68 -23.84
CA LYS A 30 -25.48 7.21 -25.21
C LYS A 30 -24.28 7.71 -26.03
N LEU A 31 -23.13 7.05 -25.83
CA LEU A 31 -21.84 7.36 -26.47
C LEU A 31 -21.96 7.52 -27.99
N LYS A 32 -22.93 6.85 -28.62
CA LYS A 32 -23.15 6.90 -30.07
C LYS A 32 -23.67 8.27 -30.60
N LYS A 33 -24.17 9.17 -29.75
CA LYS A 33 -24.75 10.45 -30.17
C LYS A 33 -23.88 11.71 -29.96
N GLN A 34 -22.70 11.56 -29.33
CA GLN A 34 -21.84 12.72 -29.07
C GLN A 34 -20.36 12.37 -29.36
N PRO A 35 -19.93 12.45 -30.64
CA PRO A 35 -18.55 12.12 -31.03
C PRO A 35 -17.49 12.98 -30.29
N GLN A 36 -17.83 14.22 -29.94
CA GLN A 36 -16.95 15.10 -29.18
C GLN A 36 -16.70 14.59 -27.74
N ALA A 37 -17.72 14.07 -27.06
CA ALA A 37 -17.56 13.51 -25.72
C ALA A 37 -16.69 12.22 -25.73
N VAL A 38 -16.82 11.41 -26.78
CA VAL A 38 -15.96 10.23 -26.99
C VAL A 38 -14.52 10.65 -27.21
N LEU A 39 -14.29 11.69 -28.04
CA LEU A 39 -12.95 12.20 -28.32
C LEU A 39 -12.29 12.75 -27.03
N PHE A 40 -13.02 13.54 -26.23
CA PHE A 40 -12.51 14.04 -24.95
C PHE A 40 -12.21 12.90 -23.97
N PHE A 41 -13.05 11.87 -23.89
CA PHE A 41 -12.84 10.70 -23.05
C PHE A 41 -11.58 9.93 -23.49
N LEU A 42 -11.40 9.69 -24.79
CA LEU A 42 -10.23 9.01 -25.33
C LEU A 42 -8.95 9.83 -25.10
N LEU A 43 -9.01 11.16 -25.28
CA LEU A 43 -7.89 12.04 -24.99
C LEU A 43 -7.51 11.99 -23.50
N TYR A 44 -8.49 12.05 -22.61
CA TYR A 44 -8.29 11.94 -21.17
C TYR A 44 -7.67 10.57 -20.79
N LEU A 45 -8.23 9.48 -21.34
CA LEU A 45 -7.72 8.14 -21.13
C LEU A 45 -6.28 7.99 -21.64
N ALA A 46 -5.98 8.51 -22.84
CA ALA A 46 -4.63 8.49 -23.40
C ALA A 46 -3.65 9.27 -22.52
N LEU A 47 -4.04 10.46 -22.07
CA LEU A 47 -3.23 11.29 -21.18
C LEU A 47 -2.97 10.58 -19.84
N ALA A 48 -4.00 9.97 -19.24
CA ALA A 48 -3.86 9.20 -18.02
C ALA A 48 -2.93 7.99 -18.21
N LEU A 49 -3.10 7.23 -19.28
CA LEU A 49 -2.24 6.09 -19.60
C LEU A 49 -0.78 6.53 -19.79
N ILE A 50 -0.55 7.62 -20.55
CA ILE A 50 0.81 8.16 -20.73
C ILE A 50 1.40 8.57 -19.38
N PHE A 51 0.65 9.28 -18.55
CA PHE A 51 1.13 9.76 -17.26
C PHE A 51 1.50 8.63 -16.29
N PHE A 52 0.71 7.56 -16.25
CA PHE A 52 0.94 6.44 -15.33
C PHE A 52 1.89 5.38 -15.90
N ILE A 53 1.77 5.05 -17.19
CA ILE A 53 2.53 3.94 -17.79
C ILE A 53 3.91 4.39 -18.27
N LEU A 54 4.03 5.60 -18.82
CA LEU A 54 5.29 6.08 -19.38
C LEU A 54 6.46 6.07 -18.39
N PRO A 55 6.34 6.56 -17.14
CA PRO A 55 7.44 6.50 -16.18
C PRO A 55 7.90 5.07 -15.89
N VAL A 56 6.96 4.13 -15.76
CA VAL A 56 7.26 2.72 -15.52
C VAL A 56 8.00 2.12 -16.71
N LEU A 57 7.51 2.34 -17.93
CA LEU A 57 8.16 1.89 -19.17
C LEU A 57 9.56 2.49 -19.33
N LEU A 58 9.74 3.77 -19.02
CA LEU A 58 11.06 4.42 -19.08
C LEU A 58 12.06 3.79 -18.11
N VAL A 59 11.64 3.44 -16.89
CA VAL A 59 12.49 2.72 -15.93
C VAL A 59 12.86 1.34 -16.50
N LEU A 60 11.88 0.58 -17.02
CA LEU A 60 12.09 -0.73 -17.63
C LEU A 60 13.06 -0.65 -18.82
N ILE A 61 12.84 0.27 -19.75
CA ILE A 61 13.71 0.45 -20.93
C ILE A 61 15.12 0.85 -20.50
N ARG A 62 15.25 1.81 -19.58
CA ARG A 62 16.56 2.26 -19.10
C ARG A 62 17.34 1.19 -18.34
N SER A 63 16.67 0.24 -17.71
CA SER A 63 17.32 -0.86 -16.99
C SER A 63 18.16 -1.76 -17.92
N PHE A 64 17.80 -1.83 -19.21
CA PHE A 64 18.52 -2.59 -20.24
C PHE A 64 19.53 -1.74 -21.03
N LYS A 65 19.70 -0.45 -20.74
CA LYS A 65 20.66 0.41 -21.41
C LYS A 65 21.97 0.52 -20.64
N SER A 66 23.10 0.37 -21.33
CA SER A 66 24.44 0.53 -20.74
C SER A 66 24.85 2.00 -20.67
N ARG A 67 25.66 2.34 -19.66
CA ARG A 67 26.33 3.64 -19.53
C ARG A 67 27.69 3.52 -20.23
N GLY A 68 27.94 4.30 -21.28
CA GLY A 68 29.29 4.42 -21.90
C GLY A 68 29.53 3.70 -23.22
N LEU A 69 28.55 3.00 -23.79
CA LEU A 69 28.60 2.57 -25.19
C LEU A 69 27.92 3.60 -26.08
N PRO A 70 28.38 3.79 -27.35
CA PRO A 70 27.75 4.74 -28.25
C PRO A 70 26.25 4.42 -28.36
N THR A 71 25.45 5.36 -27.92
CA THR A 71 23.98 5.42 -28.07
C THR A 71 23.24 4.09 -28.06
N GLY A 72 22.93 3.59 -26.84
CA GLY A 72 21.72 2.78 -26.70
C GLY A 72 21.85 1.26 -26.88
N ALA A 73 23.04 0.68 -26.80
CA ALA A 73 23.17 -0.78 -26.83
C ALA A 73 22.39 -1.45 -25.68
N TRP A 74 21.53 -2.40 -26.04
CA TRP A 74 20.79 -3.22 -25.09
C TRP A 74 21.75 -4.18 -24.38
N THR A 75 21.69 -4.22 -23.05
CA THR A 75 22.57 -5.06 -22.25
C THR A 75 21.85 -5.61 -21.02
N ILE A 76 22.17 -6.85 -20.67
CA ILE A 76 21.74 -7.49 -19.41
C ILE A 76 22.78 -7.27 -18.30
N ASN A 77 23.90 -6.62 -18.63
CA ASN A 77 25.04 -6.48 -17.71
C ASN A 77 24.65 -5.75 -16.41
N ASN A 78 23.71 -4.81 -16.46
CA ASN A 78 23.21 -4.13 -15.26
C ASN A 78 22.66 -5.11 -14.21
N TYR A 79 21.95 -6.15 -14.64
CA TYR A 79 21.41 -7.19 -13.74
C TYR A 79 22.50 -8.12 -13.21
N ARG A 80 23.54 -8.42 -14.01
CA ARG A 80 24.73 -9.17 -13.53
C ARG A 80 25.49 -8.37 -12.48
N LEU A 81 25.63 -7.06 -12.68
CA LEU A 81 26.29 -6.17 -11.74
C LEU A 81 25.51 -6.01 -10.42
N LEU A 82 24.18 -6.16 -10.41
CA LEU A 82 23.39 -6.20 -9.17
C LEU A 82 23.77 -7.37 -8.25
N LEU A 83 24.23 -8.48 -8.82
CA LEU A 83 24.70 -9.65 -8.05
C LEU A 83 26.15 -9.52 -7.61
N GLY A 84 26.90 -8.55 -8.16
CA GLY A 84 28.32 -8.36 -7.94
C GLY A 84 28.66 -7.52 -6.68
N GLU A 85 29.96 -7.47 -6.39
CA GLU A 85 30.51 -6.69 -5.28
C GLU A 85 30.30 -5.17 -5.45
N GLY A 86 30.24 -4.68 -6.69
CA GLY A 86 29.94 -3.27 -6.98
C GLY A 86 28.60 -2.79 -6.42
N PHE A 87 27.57 -3.62 -6.53
CA PHE A 87 26.28 -3.34 -5.89
C PHE A 87 26.39 -3.34 -4.35
N ARG A 88 27.10 -4.33 -3.79
CA ARG A 88 27.32 -4.43 -2.35
C ARG A 88 28.04 -3.20 -1.81
N PHE A 89 29.02 -2.67 -2.54
CA PHE A 89 29.73 -1.45 -2.13
C PHE A 89 28.81 -0.23 -2.17
N ALA A 90 28.06 -0.01 -3.25
CA ALA A 90 27.19 1.15 -3.41
C ALA A 90 25.92 1.10 -2.54
N ALA A 91 25.28 -0.07 -2.41
CA ALA A 91 24.07 -0.26 -1.61
C ALA A 91 24.34 -0.54 -0.12
N GLY A 92 25.55 -0.99 0.22
CA GLY A 92 25.97 -1.35 1.57
C GLY A 92 25.60 -2.76 2.02
N LYS A 93 24.86 -3.52 1.21
CA LYS A 93 24.43 -4.90 1.47
C LYS A 93 24.32 -5.70 0.16
N ARG A 94 24.33 -7.04 0.27
CA ARG A 94 24.06 -7.92 -0.89
C ARG A 94 22.62 -7.82 -1.34
N LEU A 95 22.34 -7.98 -2.64
CA LEU A 95 20.98 -7.91 -3.20
C LEU A 95 19.99 -8.84 -2.48
N VAL A 96 20.38 -10.10 -2.26
CA VAL A 96 19.53 -11.08 -1.55
C VAL A 96 19.15 -10.60 -0.15
N THR A 97 20.10 -10.03 0.58
CA THR A 97 19.84 -9.46 1.92
C THR A 97 18.86 -8.29 1.84
N VAL A 98 19.01 -7.41 0.85
CA VAL A 98 18.10 -6.26 0.64
C VAL A 98 16.68 -6.73 0.31
N LEU A 99 16.55 -7.73 -0.57
CA LEU A 99 15.26 -8.34 -0.91
C LEU A 99 14.60 -8.98 0.31
N LEU A 100 15.33 -9.84 1.03
CA LEU A 100 14.81 -10.49 2.22
C LEU A 100 14.41 -9.50 3.31
N THR A 101 15.24 -8.48 3.57
CA THR A 101 14.92 -7.43 4.54
C THR A 101 13.65 -6.68 4.15
N SER A 102 13.49 -6.36 2.85
CA SER A 102 12.29 -5.66 2.37
C SER A 102 11.03 -6.50 2.52
N VAL A 103 11.07 -7.76 2.10
CA VAL A 103 9.91 -8.67 2.16
C VAL A 103 9.56 -9.01 3.60
N THR A 104 10.54 -9.32 4.44
CA THR A 104 10.29 -9.67 5.86
C THR A 104 9.77 -8.46 6.64
N LEU A 105 10.35 -7.28 6.45
CA LEU A 105 9.88 -6.06 7.11
C LEU A 105 8.46 -5.72 6.68
N SER A 106 8.19 -5.67 5.37
CA SER A 106 6.85 -5.32 4.85
C SER A 106 5.80 -6.35 5.24
N GLY A 107 6.13 -7.64 5.20
CA GLY A 107 5.24 -8.71 5.64
C GLY A 107 4.91 -8.61 7.13
N THR A 108 5.91 -8.33 7.96
CA THR A 108 5.73 -8.16 9.41
C THR A 108 4.87 -6.93 9.72
N VAL A 109 5.16 -5.79 9.09
CA VAL A 109 4.36 -4.56 9.22
C VAL A 109 2.92 -4.80 8.81
N ALA A 110 2.70 -5.39 7.64
CA ALA A 110 1.36 -5.66 7.12
C ALA A 110 0.58 -6.60 8.04
N LEU A 111 1.21 -7.66 8.53
CA LEU A 111 0.58 -8.64 9.43
C LEU A 111 0.17 -7.99 10.76
N ILE A 112 1.09 -7.29 11.42
CA ILE A 112 0.80 -6.64 12.71
C ILE A 112 -0.29 -5.57 12.52
N THR A 113 -0.17 -4.75 11.48
CA THR A 113 -1.16 -3.72 11.18
C THR A 113 -2.54 -4.31 10.90
N LEU A 114 -2.60 -5.41 10.14
CA LEU A 114 -3.83 -6.13 9.83
C LEU A 114 -4.52 -6.64 11.09
N VAL A 115 -3.76 -7.31 11.98
CA VAL A 115 -4.28 -7.85 13.24
C VAL A 115 -4.81 -6.73 14.14
N LEU A 116 -4.02 -5.67 14.35
CA LEU A 116 -4.43 -4.53 15.17
C LEU A 116 -5.68 -3.83 14.61
N ALA A 117 -5.70 -3.60 13.30
CA ALA A 117 -6.82 -2.95 12.63
C ALA A 117 -8.09 -3.82 12.68
N TYR A 118 -7.95 -5.14 12.48
CA TYR A 118 -9.06 -6.07 12.59
C TYR A 118 -9.66 -6.11 14.01
N LEU A 119 -8.82 -6.24 15.04
CA LEU A 119 -9.26 -6.25 16.43
C LEU A 119 -10.01 -4.95 16.79
N LEU A 120 -9.51 -3.81 16.33
CA LEU A 120 -10.17 -2.53 16.56
C LEU A 120 -11.48 -2.41 15.78
N ALA A 121 -11.53 -2.84 14.52
CA ALA A 121 -12.73 -2.84 13.70
C ALA A 121 -13.81 -3.76 14.30
N ARG A 122 -13.40 -4.91 14.89
CA ARG A 122 -14.30 -5.85 15.57
C ARG A 122 -14.90 -5.26 16.84
N LYS A 123 -14.10 -4.67 17.72
CA LYS A 123 -14.55 -4.13 19.02
C LYS A 123 -15.52 -2.96 18.87
N ARG A 124 -15.38 -2.17 17.81
CA ARG A 124 -16.14 -0.93 17.59
C ARG A 124 -17.45 -1.08 16.83
N ARG A 125 -17.95 -2.27 16.67
CA ARG A 125 -19.19 -2.55 15.97
C ARG A 125 -20.40 -1.78 16.53
N ARG A 126 -20.50 -1.60 17.86
CA ARG A 126 -21.64 -1.00 18.58
C ARG A 126 -21.59 0.52 18.76
N LEU A 127 -20.45 1.17 18.45
CA LEU A 127 -20.28 2.59 18.73
C LEU A 127 -20.31 3.41 17.43
N ARG A 128 -21.31 4.26 17.29
CA ARG A 128 -21.42 5.33 16.27
C ARG A 128 -20.42 6.46 16.57
N TRP A 129 -19.12 6.18 16.49
CA TRP A 129 -18.10 7.19 16.79
C TRP A 129 -17.41 7.65 15.51
N ASP A 130 -18.12 8.39 14.67
CA ASP A 130 -17.55 9.01 13.49
C ASP A 130 -16.36 9.92 13.82
N THR A 131 -16.40 10.56 14.99
CA THR A 131 -15.31 11.40 15.49
C THR A 131 -14.03 10.63 15.79
N PHE A 132 -14.10 9.43 16.37
CA PHE A 132 -12.89 8.66 16.67
C PHE A 132 -12.23 8.10 15.41
N ASP A 133 -13.00 7.81 14.38
CA ASP A 133 -12.44 7.38 13.10
C ASP A 133 -11.65 8.50 12.43
N LEU A 134 -12.08 9.75 12.63
CA LEU A 134 -11.33 10.93 12.20
C LEU A 134 -9.98 11.01 12.91
N TRP A 135 -9.92 10.77 14.22
CA TRP A 135 -8.66 10.72 14.97
C TRP A 135 -7.72 9.63 14.48
N LEU A 136 -8.24 8.45 14.12
CA LEU A 136 -7.44 7.38 13.55
C LEU A 136 -6.88 7.69 12.16
N GLN A 137 -7.49 8.62 11.42
CA GLN A 137 -7.02 9.06 10.11
C GLN A 137 -6.01 10.21 10.18
N LEU A 138 -5.80 10.85 11.34
CA LEU A 138 -4.83 11.93 11.51
C LEU A 138 -3.41 11.59 11.03
N PRO A 139 -2.89 10.35 11.23
CA PRO A 139 -1.57 9.99 10.72
C PRO A 139 -1.41 10.18 9.21
N MET A 140 -2.48 10.07 8.43
CA MET A 140 -2.42 10.30 6.97
C MET A 140 -2.08 11.74 6.60
N GLY A 141 -2.37 12.70 7.48
CA GLY A 141 -2.03 14.12 7.30
C GLY A 141 -0.62 14.51 7.74
N ILE A 142 0.13 13.57 8.33
CA ILE A 142 1.47 13.83 8.84
C ILE A 142 2.49 13.34 7.82
N SER A 143 3.52 14.17 7.55
CA SER A 143 4.64 13.72 6.72
C SER A 143 5.40 12.59 7.41
N PHE A 144 5.66 11.49 6.69
CA PHE A 144 6.44 10.35 7.17
C PHE A 144 7.82 10.75 7.69
N LEU A 145 8.45 11.69 7.01
CA LEU A 145 9.75 12.21 7.38
C LEU A 145 9.69 12.94 8.74
N THR A 146 8.73 13.85 8.89
CA THR A 146 8.56 14.62 10.14
C THR A 146 8.22 13.71 11.32
N PHE A 147 7.32 12.74 11.12
CA PHE A 147 6.99 11.77 12.16
C PHE A 147 8.21 10.93 12.57
N SER A 148 8.99 10.44 11.59
CA SER A 148 10.18 9.64 11.83
C SER A 148 11.26 10.43 12.60
N PHE A 149 11.46 11.69 12.26
CA PHE A 149 12.37 12.57 13.02
C PHE A 149 11.89 12.80 14.46
N GLY A 150 10.60 13.05 14.65
CA GLY A 150 10.02 13.18 15.98
C GLY A 150 10.21 11.92 16.81
N LEU A 151 9.93 10.76 16.24
CA LEU A 151 10.10 9.47 16.90
C LEU A 151 11.57 9.18 17.23
N MET A 152 12.49 9.51 16.33
CA MET A 152 13.92 9.35 16.57
C MET A 152 14.42 10.20 17.77
N ASN A 153 13.96 11.44 17.86
CA ASN A 153 14.34 12.33 18.96
C ASN A 153 13.78 11.87 20.31
N LEU A 154 12.54 11.37 20.33
CA LEU A 154 11.88 10.95 21.57
C LEU A 154 12.39 9.59 22.07
N THR A 155 12.60 8.63 21.19
CA THR A 155 12.81 7.22 21.57
C THR A 155 14.08 6.59 21.02
N GLY A 156 14.81 7.30 20.15
CA GLY A 156 15.97 6.74 19.45
C GLY A 156 17.14 6.31 20.36
N ARG A 157 17.17 6.77 21.61
CA ARG A 157 18.16 6.35 22.62
C ARG A 157 17.79 5.04 23.32
N PHE A 158 16.52 4.67 23.34
CA PHE A 158 16.00 3.57 24.15
C PHE A 158 15.65 2.33 23.34
N LEU A 159 15.33 2.51 22.04
CA LEU A 159 14.83 1.44 21.18
C LEU A 159 15.77 1.17 20.00
N PRO A 160 15.94 -0.10 19.61
CA PRO A 160 16.73 -0.44 18.43
C PRO A 160 16.06 0.10 17.14
N SER A 161 16.89 0.49 16.17
CA SER A 161 16.45 1.08 14.90
C SER A 161 15.40 0.24 14.15
N SER A 162 15.51 -1.10 14.22
CA SER A 162 14.55 -2.00 13.58
C SER A 162 13.14 -1.89 14.18
N VAL A 163 13.05 -1.75 15.50
CA VAL A 163 11.77 -1.57 16.21
C VAL A 163 11.17 -0.22 15.89
N LEU A 164 11.99 0.83 15.85
CA LEU A 164 11.52 2.18 15.51
C LEU A 164 10.96 2.26 14.09
N VAL A 165 11.66 1.65 13.12
CA VAL A 165 11.18 1.57 11.73
C VAL A 165 9.84 0.81 11.67
N LEU A 166 9.76 -0.34 12.32
CA LEU A 166 8.55 -1.15 12.36
C LEU A 166 7.37 -0.38 12.96
N TRP A 167 7.56 0.30 14.08
CA TRP A 167 6.53 1.12 14.71
C TRP A 167 6.07 2.27 13.83
N ALA A 168 7.01 2.99 13.22
CA ALA A 168 6.69 4.10 12.32
C ALA A 168 5.85 3.63 11.13
N GLN A 169 6.23 2.53 10.51
CA GLN A 169 5.51 1.98 9.36
C GLN A 169 4.13 1.44 9.74
N ILE A 170 3.99 0.75 10.89
CA ILE A 170 2.68 0.32 11.41
C ILE A 170 1.77 1.53 11.64
N PHE A 171 2.27 2.55 12.33
CA PHE A 171 1.50 3.75 12.65
C PHE A 171 0.97 4.45 11.39
N LEU A 172 1.77 4.52 10.34
CA LEU A 172 1.41 5.18 9.09
C LEU A 172 0.53 4.33 8.17
N ALA A 173 0.70 3.00 8.19
CA ALA A 173 -0.14 2.07 7.41
C ALA A 173 -1.50 1.82 8.07
N PHE A 174 -1.59 1.96 9.39
CA PHE A 174 -2.76 1.62 10.20
C PHE A 174 -4.06 2.28 9.73
N PRO A 175 -4.12 3.61 9.45
CA PRO A 175 -5.36 4.27 9.05
C PRO A 175 -5.99 3.69 7.79
N LEU A 176 -5.17 3.40 6.77
CA LEU A 176 -5.64 2.85 5.51
C LEU A 176 -6.15 1.42 5.69
N VAL A 177 -5.35 0.56 6.32
CA VAL A 177 -5.71 -0.84 6.60
C VAL A 177 -6.99 -0.90 7.44
N TYR A 178 -7.08 -0.06 8.46
CA TYR A 178 -8.28 0.05 9.31
C TYR A 178 -9.52 0.48 8.52
N SER A 179 -9.39 1.48 7.63
CA SER A 179 -10.53 1.98 6.84
C SER A 179 -11.10 0.90 5.91
N ILE A 180 -10.24 0.10 5.28
CA ILE A 180 -10.63 -1.02 4.42
C ILE A 180 -11.42 -2.06 5.22
N LEU A 181 -10.87 -2.50 6.35
CA LEU A 181 -11.50 -3.53 7.19
C LEU A 181 -12.80 -3.04 7.82
N ARG A 182 -12.85 -1.77 8.24
CA ARG A 182 -14.05 -1.17 8.80
C ARG A 182 -15.17 -1.07 7.77
N THR A 183 -14.86 -0.65 6.54
CA THR A 183 -15.86 -0.59 5.47
C THR A 183 -16.44 -1.96 5.19
N ALA A 184 -15.58 -2.97 4.99
CA ALA A 184 -16.02 -4.34 4.77
C ALA A 184 -16.89 -4.88 5.92
N ARG A 185 -16.54 -4.53 7.16
CA ARG A 185 -17.31 -4.96 8.31
C ARG A 185 -18.67 -4.26 8.42
N ARG A 186 -18.78 -3.01 8.01
CA ARG A 186 -20.06 -2.30 7.93
C ARG A 186 -21.00 -2.91 6.88
N GLU A 187 -20.43 -3.37 5.76
CA GLU A 187 -21.18 -4.00 4.66
C GLU A 187 -21.75 -5.39 5.02
N MET A 188 -21.17 -6.08 6.01
CA MET A 188 -21.64 -7.42 6.43
C MET A 188 -23.04 -7.41 7.09
N GLY A 189 -23.57 -6.27 7.49
CA GLY A 189 -24.81 -6.17 8.22
C GLY A 189 -24.77 -6.77 9.63
N GLU A 190 -25.54 -6.18 10.54
CA GLU A 190 -25.62 -6.69 11.93
C GLU A 190 -26.52 -7.93 12.01
N GLU A 191 -27.55 -7.99 11.17
CA GLU A 191 -28.54 -9.06 11.14
C GLU A 191 -27.93 -10.46 10.92
N LEU A 192 -26.91 -10.55 10.04
CA LEU A 192 -26.25 -11.82 9.74
C LEU A 192 -25.47 -12.37 10.94
N LEU A 193 -24.81 -11.50 11.69
CA LEU A 193 -24.01 -11.90 12.83
C LEU A 193 -24.89 -12.19 14.06
N GLU A 194 -26.03 -11.53 14.19
CA GLU A 194 -27.06 -11.81 15.20
C GLU A 194 -27.75 -13.15 14.91
N ALA A 195 -28.10 -13.42 13.67
CA ALA A 195 -28.67 -14.70 13.25
C ALA A 195 -27.71 -15.86 13.54
N ALA A 196 -26.43 -15.72 13.23
CA ALA A 196 -25.42 -16.73 13.57
C ALA A 196 -25.26 -16.91 15.09
N GLY A 197 -25.36 -15.84 15.86
CA GLY A 197 -25.36 -15.90 17.33
C GLY A 197 -26.58 -16.63 17.91
N LEU A 198 -27.77 -16.41 17.33
CA LEU A 198 -29.01 -17.13 17.70
C LEU A 198 -28.92 -18.63 17.39
N LEU A 199 -28.16 -19.04 16.37
CA LEU A 199 -27.86 -20.43 16.04
C LEU A 199 -26.78 -21.06 16.92
N GLY A 200 -26.30 -20.32 17.96
CA GLY A 200 -25.35 -20.82 18.92
C GLY A 200 -23.88 -20.59 18.57
N ALA A 201 -23.58 -19.98 17.41
CA ALA A 201 -22.19 -19.65 17.06
C ALA A 201 -21.62 -18.57 17.99
N SER A 202 -20.54 -18.87 18.70
CA SER A 202 -19.92 -17.95 19.64
C SER A 202 -18.43 -17.74 19.35
N GLY A 203 -17.94 -16.54 19.67
CA GLY A 203 -16.53 -16.20 19.75
C GLY A 203 -15.69 -16.67 18.54
N TYR A 204 -14.97 -17.75 18.68
CA TYR A 204 -14.07 -18.32 17.66
C TYR A 204 -14.83 -18.94 16.49
N GLU A 205 -15.91 -19.66 16.74
CA GLU A 205 -16.74 -20.26 15.69
C GLU A 205 -17.34 -19.21 14.78
N LEU A 206 -17.94 -18.14 15.37
CA LEU A 206 -18.46 -17.00 14.61
C LEU A 206 -17.36 -16.36 13.74
N PHE A 207 -16.15 -16.22 14.27
CA PHE A 207 -15.02 -15.70 13.52
C PHE A 207 -14.64 -16.59 12.34
N MET A 208 -14.45 -17.89 12.57
CA MET A 208 -13.95 -18.81 11.53
C MET A 208 -15.00 -19.15 10.48
N THR A 209 -16.27 -19.30 10.88
CA THR A 209 -17.32 -19.75 9.97
C THR A 209 -18.02 -18.63 9.24
N VAL A 210 -18.11 -17.43 9.83
CA VAL A 210 -18.90 -16.32 9.25
C VAL A 210 -18.00 -15.11 8.92
N GLU A 211 -17.29 -14.56 9.92
CA GLU A 211 -16.55 -13.31 9.71
C GLU A 211 -15.38 -13.47 8.73
N LEU A 212 -14.54 -14.48 8.94
CA LEU A 212 -13.33 -14.70 8.13
C LEU A 212 -13.64 -14.98 6.65
N PRO A 213 -14.58 -15.86 6.29
CA PRO A 213 -14.95 -16.10 4.89
C PRO A 213 -15.53 -14.87 4.20
N LEU A 214 -16.36 -14.08 4.88
CA LEU A 214 -16.98 -12.89 4.32
C LEU A 214 -15.96 -11.75 4.17
N MET A 215 -15.04 -11.60 5.13
CA MET A 215 -14.01 -10.57 5.10
C MET A 215 -12.74 -10.94 4.33
N ARG A 216 -12.60 -12.17 3.82
CA ARG A 216 -11.36 -12.66 3.20
C ARG A 216 -10.80 -11.73 2.13
N LYS A 217 -11.65 -11.17 1.27
CA LYS A 217 -11.23 -10.23 0.23
C LYS A 217 -10.70 -8.93 0.82
N ALA A 218 -11.42 -8.37 1.78
CA ALA A 218 -11.00 -7.14 2.45
C ALA A 218 -9.71 -7.36 3.26
N LEU A 219 -9.56 -8.52 3.91
CA LEU A 219 -8.34 -8.91 4.62
C LEU A 219 -7.15 -9.04 3.65
N GLY A 220 -7.36 -9.69 2.50
CA GLY A 220 -6.32 -9.80 1.46
C GLY A 220 -5.92 -8.45 0.90
N SER A 221 -6.88 -7.62 0.50
CA SER A 221 -6.61 -6.26 0.02
C SER A 221 -5.94 -5.40 1.09
N ALA A 222 -6.41 -5.43 2.33
CA ALA A 222 -5.81 -4.69 3.44
C ALA A 222 -4.35 -5.12 3.69
N PHE A 223 -4.06 -6.42 3.61
CA PHE A 223 -2.71 -6.97 3.72
C PHE A 223 -1.82 -6.52 2.56
N ALA A 224 -2.34 -6.57 1.31
CA ALA A 224 -1.62 -6.13 0.13
C ALA A 224 -1.25 -4.64 0.20
N TYR A 225 -2.18 -3.79 0.63
CA TYR A 225 -1.92 -2.36 0.85
C TYR A 225 -0.90 -2.13 1.97
N GLY A 226 -0.96 -2.90 3.06
CA GLY A 226 0.04 -2.84 4.13
C GLY A 226 1.45 -3.15 3.62
N ILE A 227 1.60 -4.20 2.80
CA ILE A 227 2.87 -4.54 2.14
C ILE A 227 3.32 -3.40 1.21
N ALA A 228 2.43 -2.90 0.35
CA ALA A 228 2.77 -1.87 -0.62
C ALA A 228 3.27 -0.58 0.04
N LEU A 229 2.60 -0.13 1.11
CA LEU A 229 3.00 1.04 1.88
C LEU A 229 4.37 0.86 2.54
N SER A 230 4.61 -0.30 3.16
CA SER A 230 5.88 -0.59 3.83
C SER A 230 7.03 -0.78 2.84
N LEU A 231 6.82 -1.49 1.71
CA LEU A 231 7.83 -1.64 0.66
C LEU A 231 8.22 -0.31 0.03
N GLY A 232 7.23 0.57 -0.22
CA GLY A 232 7.43 1.89 -0.81
C GLY A 232 8.05 2.91 0.13
N ASP A 233 8.06 2.65 1.45
CA ASP A 233 8.55 3.61 2.41
C ASP A 233 10.07 3.75 2.38
N LEU A 234 10.51 4.94 2.04
CA LEU A 234 11.89 5.37 2.09
C LEU A 234 12.18 6.18 3.37
N ALA A 235 11.21 7.00 3.78
CA ALA A 235 11.44 8.04 4.76
C ALA A 235 11.73 7.48 6.16
N ALA A 236 10.90 6.55 6.66
CA ALA A 236 11.12 5.94 7.97
C ALA A 236 12.39 5.10 8.00
N VAL A 237 12.65 4.30 6.93
CA VAL A 237 13.85 3.45 6.90
C VAL A 237 15.12 4.28 6.79
N LEU A 238 15.11 5.37 6.02
CA LEU A 238 16.27 6.24 5.85
C LEU A 238 16.62 6.98 7.16
N THR A 239 15.61 7.49 7.86
CA THR A 239 15.79 8.27 9.10
C THR A 239 16.03 7.39 10.32
N LEU A 240 15.16 6.43 10.57
CA LEU A 240 15.18 5.58 11.77
C LEU A 240 16.12 4.37 11.63
N GLY A 241 16.35 3.90 10.41
CA GLY A 241 17.20 2.74 10.14
C GLY A 241 18.69 2.97 10.40
N GLN A 242 19.13 4.24 10.54
CA GLN A 242 20.50 4.63 10.88
C GLN A 242 21.57 3.92 10.03
N GLY A 243 21.28 3.64 8.77
CA GLY A 243 22.16 2.90 7.87
C GLY A 243 22.27 1.39 8.11
N LYS A 244 21.73 0.87 9.22
CA LYS A 244 21.77 -0.58 9.58
C LYS A 244 20.75 -1.39 8.79
N LEU A 245 19.58 -0.80 8.54
CA LEU A 245 18.53 -1.38 7.70
C LEU A 245 18.64 -0.85 6.27
N VAL A 246 18.66 -1.76 5.31
CA VAL A 246 18.70 -1.43 3.88
C VAL A 246 17.57 -2.18 3.20
N THR A 247 16.51 -1.45 2.83
CA THR A 247 15.40 -1.94 2.03
C THR A 247 15.65 -1.63 0.55
N LEU A 248 14.79 -2.17 -0.33
CA LEU A 248 14.85 -1.88 -1.77
C LEU A 248 14.77 -0.38 -2.06
N SER A 249 13.85 0.33 -1.40
CA SER A 249 13.68 1.78 -1.54
C SER A 249 14.97 2.53 -1.18
N VAL A 250 15.60 2.17 -0.04
CA VAL A 250 16.86 2.77 0.41
C VAL A 250 18.02 2.40 -0.51
N ALA A 251 18.07 1.15 -1.02
CA ALA A 251 19.11 0.74 -1.96
C ALA A 251 19.03 1.51 -3.28
N VAL A 252 17.82 1.67 -3.84
CA VAL A 252 17.61 2.52 -5.04
C VAL A 252 18.06 3.95 -4.77
N TYR A 253 17.67 4.52 -3.63
CA TYR A 253 18.05 5.87 -3.24
C TYR A 253 19.58 6.04 -3.14
N ARG A 254 20.29 5.09 -2.51
CA ARG A 254 21.75 5.11 -2.42
C ARG A 254 22.43 5.01 -3.78
N LEU A 255 21.95 4.12 -4.67
CA LEU A 255 22.47 3.99 -6.03
C LEU A 255 22.32 5.29 -6.83
N ILE A 256 21.20 5.99 -6.67
CA ILE A 256 20.98 7.31 -7.30
C ILE A 256 21.97 8.34 -6.71
N GLY A 257 22.13 8.37 -5.39
CA GLY A 257 23.05 9.27 -4.70
C GLY A 257 24.51 9.07 -5.08
N HIS A 258 24.91 7.84 -5.43
CA HIS A 258 26.23 7.50 -5.97
C HIS A 258 26.33 7.61 -7.48
N TYR A 259 25.33 8.18 -8.19
CA TYR A 259 25.29 8.34 -9.64
C TYR A 259 25.33 7.02 -10.42
N HIS A 260 24.99 5.89 -9.79
CA HIS A 260 24.89 4.58 -10.44
C HIS A 260 23.50 4.37 -11.07
N PHE A 261 23.05 5.28 -11.94
CA PHE A 261 21.72 5.28 -12.55
C PHE A 261 21.34 3.96 -13.28
N PRO A 262 22.23 3.28 -14.04
CA PRO A 262 21.86 2.02 -14.67
C PRO A 262 21.53 0.92 -13.65
N LEU A 263 22.29 0.83 -12.57
CA LEU A 263 22.03 -0.10 -11.47
C LEU A 263 20.77 0.28 -10.70
N ALA A 264 20.52 1.59 -10.49
CA ALA A 264 19.32 2.07 -9.83
C ALA A 264 18.05 1.73 -10.64
N THR A 265 18.09 1.89 -11.99
CA THR A 265 16.95 1.54 -12.84
C THR A 265 16.75 0.02 -12.92
N ALA A 266 17.80 -0.79 -12.95
CA ALA A 266 17.69 -2.24 -12.91
C ALA A 266 17.12 -2.72 -11.57
N LEU A 267 17.56 -2.15 -10.44
CA LEU A 267 16.98 -2.44 -9.12
C LEU A 267 15.54 -1.97 -9.00
N GLY A 268 15.22 -0.79 -9.56
CA GLY A 268 13.85 -0.26 -9.65
C GLY A 268 12.92 -1.19 -10.43
N THR A 269 13.41 -1.79 -11.51
CA THR A 269 12.67 -2.83 -12.26
C THR A 269 12.40 -4.06 -11.40
N VAL A 270 13.41 -4.55 -10.66
CA VAL A 270 13.24 -5.67 -9.72
C VAL A 270 12.21 -5.31 -8.64
N PHE A 271 12.25 -4.07 -8.14
CA PHE A 271 11.28 -3.58 -7.15
C PHE A 271 9.85 -3.56 -7.69
N ILE A 272 9.65 -3.04 -8.92
CA ILE A 272 8.33 -3.03 -9.58
C ILE A 272 7.82 -4.46 -9.78
N LEU A 273 8.65 -5.36 -10.31
CA LEU A 273 8.28 -6.76 -10.53
C LEU A 273 7.92 -7.47 -9.22
N LEU A 274 8.70 -7.25 -8.16
CA LEU A 274 8.42 -7.81 -6.84
C LEU A 274 7.08 -7.28 -6.28
N SER A 275 6.83 -5.99 -6.40
CA SER A 275 5.58 -5.37 -5.93
C SER A 275 4.36 -5.93 -6.67
N VAL A 276 4.45 -6.03 -8.01
CA VAL A 276 3.39 -6.62 -8.84
C VAL A 276 3.19 -8.10 -8.49
N LEU A 277 4.26 -8.86 -8.32
CA LEU A 277 4.19 -10.28 -7.95
C LEU A 277 3.48 -10.46 -6.60
N LEU A 278 3.91 -9.74 -5.56
CA LEU A 278 3.32 -9.83 -4.23
C LEU A 278 1.83 -9.44 -4.24
N PHE A 279 1.49 -8.35 -4.94
CA PHE A 279 0.12 -7.91 -5.07
C PHE A 279 -0.75 -8.93 -5.83
N SER A 280 -0.24 -9.48 -6.95
CA SER A 280 -0.94 -10.50 -7.75
C SER A 280 -1.14 -11.80 -6.98
N LEU A 281 -0.16 -12.24 -6.18
CA LEU A 281 -0.29 -13.44 -5.37
C LEU A 281 -1.38 -13.29 -4.29
N ILE A 282 -1.47 -12.12 -3.67
CA ILE A 282 -2.45 -11.86 -2.62
C ILE A 282 -3.86 -11.70 -3.23
N GLU A 283 -4.00 -10.93 -4.30
CA GLU A 283 -5.31 -10.75 -4.95
C GLU A 283 -5.74 -11.95 -5.78
N GLY A 284 -4.81 -12.62 -6.46
CA GLY A 284 -5.08 -13.85 -7.20
C GLY A 284 -5.60 -14.95 -6.29
N GLY A 285 -5.02 -15.13 -5.10
CA GLY A 285 -5.55 -16.02 -4.07
C GLY A 285 -6.99 -15.70 -3.67
N ASN A 286 -7.37 -14.42 -3.65
CA ASN A 286 -8.75 -14.00 -3.39
C ASN A 286 -9.72 -14.30 -4.54
N CYS A 287 -9.23 -14.40 -5.78
CA CYS A 287 -10.06 -14.67 -6.96
C CYS A 287 -10.34 -16.18 -7.12
N TYR A 288 -9.33 -17.04 -6.93
CA TYR A 288 -9.47 -18.50 -7.00
C TYR A 288 -10.45 -19.06 -5.97
N LEU A 289 -10.54 -18.44 -4.80
CA LEU A 289 -11.49 -18.83 -3.75
C LEU A 289 -12.94 -18.40 -4.06
N LYS A 290 -13.21 -17.75 -5.19
CA LYS A 290 -14.56 -17.38 -5.64
C LYS A 290 -15.27 -18.51 -6.38
N GLU A 291 -14.54 -19.50 -6.86
CA GLU A 291 -15.05 -20.62 -7.69
C GLU A 291 -15.25 -21.93 -6.90
N LEU A 292 -14.95 -21.93 -5.60
CA LEU A 292 -15.30 -23.08 -4.76
C LEU A 292 -16.74 -22.93 -4.28
N PRO A 293 -17.61 -23.94 -4.55
CA PRO A 293 -19.05 -23.94 -4.26
C PRO A 293 -19.34 -23.83 -2.77
#